data_fdad4dafa51417fe974f7a998631cf48
#
_entry.id   fdad4dafa51417fe974f7a998631cf48
#
_cell.length_a   1.000
_cell.length_b   1.000
_cell.length_c   1.000
_cell.angle_alpha   90.00
_cell.angle_beta   90.00
_cell.angle_gamma   90.00
#
_symmetry.space_group_name_H-M   'P 1'
#
loop_
_entity.id
_entity.type
_entity.pdbx_description
1 polymer ?
#
loop_
_entity_poly.entity_id
_entity_poly.type
_entity_poly.pdbx_seq_one_letter_code
_entity_poly.pdbx_strand_id
1 'polypeptide(L)'
;AMASFLTVAGPRRTRSGTKWGWNILYTVAVLFVVLSWNSLSGVLVSFAAGRALGMLIRFMLGTQTNGAWGNQVAQALRSIGIDVASLSRRLATYTDSGMLKTTLDDDLTENSRIYDAIDVDGHQYTVSVLDNQVHMAGYLNQLWQWVRLTGVSMRRDRSSFDAIHHHYAMILGLQNAGLTVPGVYGVADSSESSILVFHRDHMPLECNPNTMSDHDMELFMTYLSEAHRHGFTHRRITPETLSRMENGQPVIAGWQNGDYGSAPPNYALDKVQLLVLLGALNGIDRAIACARRTWGDEQLIDLAPFIQKAAVPAAIRALPAC
;
A
#
# COMPACT_ATOMS: atom_id res chain seq x y z
N ALA A 1 -2.28 -11.51 -33.45
CA ALA A 1 -1.93 -12.86 -33.01
C ALA A 1 -0.84 -12.84 -31.93
N MET A 2 0.37 -12.28 -32.19
CA MET A 2 1.48 -12.34 -31.22
C MET A 2 1.20 -11.54 -29.93
N ALA A 3 0.60 -10.35 -30.01
CA ALA A 3 0.20 -9.59 -28.84
C ALA A 3 -0.85 -10.31 -27.99
N SER A 4 -1.80 -11.01 -28.62
CA SER A 4 -2.78 -11.86 -27.95
C SER A 4 -2.10 -13.02 -27.22
N PHE A 5 -1.21 -13.75 -27.91
CA PHE A 5 -0.46 -14.86 -27.31
C PHE A 5 0.38 -14.41 -26.09
N LEU A 6 1.13 -13.31 -26.23
CA LEU A 6 1.94 -12.77 -25.13
C LEU A 6 1.07 -12.28 -23.96
N THR A 7 -0.13 -11.80 -24.21
CA THR A 7 -1.09 -11.41 -23.16
C THR A 7 -1.62 -12.64 -22.41
N VAL A 8 -1.90 -13.74 -23.14
CA VAL A 8 -2.33 -15.01 -22.55
C VAL A 8 -1.21 -15.69 -21.78
N ALA A 9 0.04 -15.62 -22.30
CA ALA A 9 1.22 -16.23 -21.65
C ALA A 9 1.57 -15.65 -20.27
N GLY A 10 0.96 -14.55 -19.89
CA GLY A 10 1.08 -13.97 -18.55
C GLY A 10 1.79 -12.63 -18.51
N PRO A 11 1.91 -12.03 -17.31
CA PRO A 11 2.52 -10.72 -17.15
C PRO A 11 3.99 -10.72 -17.54
N ARG A 12 4.44 -9.59 -18.06
CA ARG A 12 5.79 -9.35 -18.64
C ARG A 12 6.94 -9.69 -17.69
N ARG A 13 6.67 -9.83 -16.39
CA ARG A 13 7.68 -9.95 -15.32
C ARG A 13 7.95 -11.37 -14.85
N THR A 14 7.01 -12.26 -14.99
CA THR A 14 7.09 -13.59 -14.41
C THR A 14 7.96 -14.57 -15.19
N ARG A 15 8.18 -14.31 -16.49
CA ARG A 15 9.03 -15.18 -17.33
C ARG A 15 9.94 -14.33 -18.21
N SER A 16 11.22 -14.60 -18.19
CA SER A 16 12.20 -13.87 -19.03
C SER A 16 11.86 -13.97 -20.53
N GLY A 17 11.31 -15.10 -20.98
CA GLY A 17 10.82 -15.26 -22.34
C GLY A 17 9.68 -14.32 -22.74
N THR A 18 8.77 -14.01 -21.82
CA THR A 18 7.68 -13.05 -22.08
C THR A 18 8.23 -11.62 -22.20
N LYS A 19 9.24 -11.25 -21.43
CA LYS A 19 9.93 -9.93 -21.55
C LYS A 19 10.56 -9.79 -22.95
N TRP A 20 11.31 -10.79 -23.35
CA TRP A 20 11.95 -10.82 -24.69
C TRP A 20 10.92 -10.78 -25.82
N GLY A 21 9.84 -11.56 -25.70
CA GLY A 21 8.75 -11.57 -26.67
C GLY A 21 8.12 -10.19 -26.87
N TRP A 22 7.84 -9.45 -25.77
CA TRP A 22 7.31 -8.09 -25.84
C TRP A 22 8.32 -7.11 -26.43
N ASN A 23 9.60 -7.20 -26.07
CA ASN A 23 10.64 -6.32 -26.62
C ASN A 23 10.79 -6.53 -28.13
N ILE A 24 10.85 -7.77 -28.59
CA ILE A 24 10.87 -8.10 -30.03
C ILE A 24 9.64 -7.56 -30.74
N LEU A 25 8.45 -7.75 -30.16
CA LEU A 25 7.20 -7.27 -30.75
C LEU A 25 7.18 -5.74 -30.90
N TYR A 26 7.65 -5.00 -29.89
CA TYR A 26 7.76 -3.54 -29.98
C TYR A 26 8.81 -3.09 -31.01
N THR A 27 9.96 -3.74 -31.05
CA THR A 27 11.00 -3.44 -32.06
C THR A 27 10.49 -3.66 -33.46
N VAL A 28 9.82 -4.78 -33.73
CA VAL A 28 9.21 -5.07 -35.03
C VAL A 28 8.10 -4.08 -35.39
N ALA A 29 7.27 -3.69 -34.41
CA ALA A 29 6.23 -2.69 -34.63
C ALA A 29 6.81 -1.31 -35.02
N VAL A 30 7.87 -0.88 -34.36
CA VAL A 30 8.60 0.37 -34.69
C VAL A 30 9.21 0.27 -36.08
N LEU A 31 9.86 -0.84 -36.41
CA LEU A 31 10.43 -1.05 -37.76
C LEU A 31 9.37 -0.98 -38.85
N PHE A 32 8.18 -1.57 -38.66
CA PHE A 32 7.09 -1.48 -39.65
C PHE A 32 6.57 -0.07 -39.86
N VAL A 33 6.57 0.77 -38.82
CA VAL A 33 6.21 2.19 -38.94
C VAL A 33 7.31 2.96 -39.65
N VAL A 34 8.59 2.76 -39.29
CA VAL A 34 9.74 3.45 -39.90
C VAL A 34 9.89 3.11 -41.37
N LEU A 35 9.68 1.85 -41.73
CA LEU A 35 9.74 1.38 -43.14
C LEU A 35 8.46 1.73 -43.92
N SER A 36 7.53 2.48 -43.31
CA SER A 36 6.24 2.89 -43.93
C SER A 36 5.37 1.73 -44.42
N TRP A 37 5.60 0.51 -43.91
CA TRP A 37 4.79 -0.66 -44.30
C TRP A 37 3.42 -0.64 -43.61
N ASN A 38 3.30 0.02 -42.45
CA ASN A 38 2.05 0.19 -41.75
C ASN A 38 1.92 1.60 -41.20
N SER A 39 0.71 2.12 -41.15
CA SER A 39 0.42 3.38 -40.48
C SER A 39 0.53 3.22 -38.96
N LEU A 40 0.93 4.27 -38.25
CA LEU A 40 1.00 4.29 -36.78
C LEU A 40 -0.35 3.92 -36.13
N SER A 41 -1.45 4.43 -36.70
CA SER A 41 -2.81 4.12 -36.27
C SER A 41 -3.15 2.64 -36.44
N GLY A 42 -2.77 2.03 -37.55
CA GLY A 42 -2.98 0.60 -37.81
C GLY A 42 -2.22 -0.30 -36.83
N VAL A 43 -0.98 0.07 -36.51
CA VAL A 43 -0.18 -0.64 -35.47
C VAL A 43 -0.83 -0.53 -34.10
N LEU A 44 -1.26 0.66 -33.68
CA LEU A 44 -1.91 0.88 -32.39
C LEU A 44 -3.24 0.10 -32.26
N VAL A 45 -4.08 0.14 -33.29
CA VAL A 45 -5.35 -0.62 -33.33
C VAL A 45 -5.08 -2.12 -33.25
N SER A 46 -4.12 -2.63 -34.03
CA SER A 46 -3.75 -4.05 -34.03
C SER A 46 -3.22 -4.51 -32.65
N PHE A 47 -2.45 -3.65 -31.97
CA PHE A 47 -1.99 -3.92 -30.60
C PHE A 47 -3.15 -3.93 -29.61
N ALA A 48 -4.04 -2.94 -29.66
CA ALA A 48 -5.20 -2.84 -28.78
C ALA A 48 -6.14 -4.04 -28.97
N ALA A 49 -6.46 -4.40 -30.21
CA ALA A 49 -7.28 -5.57 -30.54
C ALA A 49 -6.61 -6.88 -30.06
N GLY A 50 -5.30 -7.05 -30.29
CA GLY A 50 -4.58 -8.23 -29.84
C GLY A 50 -4.56 -8.36 -28.30
N ARG A 51 -4.41 -7.26 -27.57
CA ARG A 51 -4.50 -7.28 -26.10
C ARG A 51 -5.92 -7.54 -25.61
N ALA A 52 -6.93 -6.91 -26.21
CA ALA A 52 -8.33 -7.14 -25.85
C ALA A 52 -8.71 -8.61 -26.04
N LEU A 53 -8.34 -9.22 -27.17
CA LEU A 53 -8.56 -10.63 -27.41
C LEU A 53 -7.81 -11.52 -26.42
N GLY A 54 -6.56 -11.20 -26.10
CA GLY A 54 -5.78 -11.93 -25.09
C GLY A 54 -6.41 -11.83 -23.69
N MET A 55 -6.92 -10.68 -23.29
CA MET A 55 -7.65 -10.51 -22.03
C MET A 55 -8.98 -11.27 -22.02
N LEU A 56 -9.71 -11.27 -23.13
CA LEU A 56 -10.95 -12.04 -23.27
C LEU A 56 -10.70 -13.55 -23.12
N ILE A 57 -9.65 -14.07 -23.75
CA ILE A 57 -9.25 -15.48 -23.63
C ILE A 57 -8.89 -15.79 -22.16
N ARG A 58 -8.11 -14.92 -21.48
CA ARG A 58 -7.80 -15.09 -20.06
C ARG A 58 -9.03 -15.07 -19.17
N PHE A 59 -9.99 -14.22 -19.49
CA PHE A 59 -11.27 -14.16 -18.77
C PHE A 59 -12.08 -15.45 -18.94
N MET A 60 -12.15 -15.99 -20.18
CA MET A 60 -12.88 -17.22 -20.46
C MET A 60 -12.23 -18.48 -19.90
N LEU A 61 -10.90 -18.58 -19.97
CA LEU A 61 -10.15 -19.76 -19.49
C LEU A 61 -9.83 -19.69 -17.99
N GLY A 62 -10.07 -18.56 -17.35
CA GLY A 62 -9.60 -18.25 -16.00
C GLY A 62 -8.10 -18.01 -15.97
N THR A 63 -7.63 -17.39 -14.91
CA THR A 63 -6.20 -17.27 -14.60
C THR A 63 -5.88 -18.23 -13.48
N GLN A 64 -4.92 -19.13 -13.68
CA GLN A 64 -4.34 -19.83 -12.55
C GLN A 64 -3.68 -18.78 -11.64
N THR A 65 -4.16 -18.66 -10.42
CA THR A 65 -3.51 -17.84 -9.38
C THR A 65 -2.23 -18.57 -8.98
N ASN A 66 -1.11 -18.13 -9.56
CA ASN A 66 0.21 -18.68 -9.22
C ASN A 66 0.76 -18.11 -7.90
N GLY A 67 -0.08 -17.50 -7.07
CA GLY A 67 0.29 -17.03 -5.74
C GLY A 67 0.63 -18.17 -4.77
N ALA A 68 1.47 -17.89 -3.78
CA ALA A 68 1.81 -18.84 -2.74
C ALA A 68 0.59 -19.18 -1.87
N TRP A 69 0.26 -20.46 -1.71
CA TRP A 69 -0.84 -20.95 -0.90
C TRP A 69 -0.33 -21.94 0.15
N GLY A 70 -1.01 -22.02 1.28
CA GLY A 70 -0.84 -23.03 2.33
C GLY A 70 0.60 -23.54 2.49
N ASN A 71 0.89 -24.69 1.86
CA ASN A 71 2.21 -25.31 1.94
C ASN A 71 3.37 -24.45 1.40
N GLN A 72 3.13 -23.64 0.36
CA GLN A 72 4.16 -22.75 -0.19
C GLN A 72 4.43 -21.58 0.76
N VAL A 73 3.40 -21.06 1.43
CA VAL A 73 3.55 -20.05 2.49
C VAL A 73 4.34 -20.65 3.66
N ALA A 74 3.96 -21.85 4.13
CA ALA A 74 4.68 -22.53 5.20
C ALA A 74 6.15 -22.81 4.84
N GLN A 75 6.44 -23.19 3.60
CA GLN A 75 7.80 -23.40 3.12
C GLN A 75 8.59 -22.09 3.08
N ALA A 76 7.97 -20.99 2.65
CA ALA A 76 8.60 -19.67 2.66
C ALA A 76 8.88 -19.18 4.09
N LEU A 77 7.96 -19.41 5.03
CA LEU A 77 8.17 -19.10 6.46
C LEU A 77 9.34 -19.92 7.05
N ARG A 78 9.45 -21.18 6.65
CA ARG A 78 10.55 -22.05 7.07
C ARG A 78 11.90 -21.54 6.58
N SER A 79 11.98 -20.92 5.41
CA SER A 79 13.23 -20.35 4.89
C SER A 79 13.77 -19.17 5.72
N ILE A 80 12.92 -18.53 6.52
CA ILE A 80 13.28 -17.44 7.45
C ILE A 80 13.32 -17.89 8.92
N GLY A 81 13.28 -19.20 9.17
CA GLY A 81 13.46 -19.80 10.49
C GLY A 81 12.16 -20.01 11.28
N ILE A 82 10.97 -19.90 10.66
CA ILE A 82 9.68 -20.17 11.32
C ILE A 82 9.21 -21.58 10.93
N ASP A 83 9.30 -22.52 11.84
CA ASP A 83 8.73 -23.86 11.68
C ASP A 83 7.25 -23.87 12.03
N VAL A 84 6.41 -23.77 11.02
CA VAL A 84 4.96 -23.61 11.16
C VAL A 84 4.29 -24.92 11.63
N ALA A 85 3.68 -24.89 12.80
CA ALA A 85 2.82 -25.95 13.32
C ALA A 85 1.37 -25.79 12.83
N SER A 86 0.88 -24.54 12.72
CA SER A 86 -0.48 -24.22 12.27
C SER A 86 -0.48 -22.97 11.42
N LEU A 87 -1.24 -22.99 10.31
CA LEU A 87 -1.43 -21.87 9.41
C LEU A 87 -2.91 -21.75 9.07
N SER A 88 -3.54 -20.67 9.50
CA SER A 88 -4.96 -20.40 9.23
C SER A 88 -5.12 -19.10 8.48
N ARG A 89 -5.95 -19.10 7.43
CA ARG A 89 -6.26 -17.88 6.68
C ARG A 89 -7.25 -17.04 7.48
N ARG A 90 -6.89 -15.78 7.74
CA ARG A 90 -7.81 -14.83 8.33
C ARG A 90 -8.79 -14.37 7.24
N LEU A 91 -10.09 -14.60 7.49
CA LEU A 91 -11.13 -14.04 6.65
C LEU A 91 -11.24 -12.54 6.96
N ALA A 92 -11.47 -11.76 5.92
CA ALA A 92 -11.70 -10.33 6.07
C ALA A 92 -12.91 -10.09 7.00
N THR A 93 -12.69 -9.30 8.04
CA THR A 93 -13.76 -8.87 8.93
C THR A 93 -14.21 -7.49 8.47
N TYR A 94 -15.51 -7.33 8.21
CA TYR A 94 -16.11 -6.05 7.85
C TYR A 94 -16.70 -5.40 9.09
N THR A 95 -16.63 -4.07 9.16
CA THR A 95 -17.39 -3.28 10.15
C THR A 95 -18.88 -3.35 9.82
N ASP A 96 -19.76 -2.95 10.78
CA ASP A 96 -21.19 -2.81 10.55
C ASP A 96 -21.54 -1.81 9.43
N SER A 97 -20.61 -0.92 9.08
CA SER A 97 -20.67 -0.01 7.93
C SER A 97 -20.17 -0.63 6.62
N GLY A 98 -19.82 -1.90 6.60
CA GLY A 98 -19.30 -2.59 5.40
C GLY A 98 -17.84 -2.28 5.05
N MET A 99 -17.11 -1.57 5.92
CA MET A 99 -15.68 -1.33 5.75
C MET A 99 -14.83 -2.47 6.30
N LEU A 100 -13.72 -2.75 5.65
CA LEU A 100 -12.77 -3.78 6.08
C LEU A 100 -12.09 -3.33 7.38
N LYS A 101 -12.23 -4.13 8.44
CA LYS A 101 -11.49 -3.91 9.69
C LYS A 101 -10.10 -4.49 9.59
N THR A 102 -9.09 -3.64 9.66
CA THR A 102 -7.69 -4.08 9.70
C THR A 102 -6.80 -3.04 10.33
N THR A 103 -5.86 -3.50 11.14
CA THR A 103 -4.77 -2.70 11.70
C THR A 103 -3.55 -2.65 10.77
N LEU A 104 -3.58 -3.44 9.69
CA LEU A 104 -2.64 -3.35 8.58
C LEU A 104 -3.28 -2.45 7.54
N ASP A 105 -2.49 -1.61 6.91
CA ASP A 105 -2.98 -0.64 5.94
C ASP A 105 -3.91 -1.24 4.88
N ASP A 106 -4.93 -0.48 4.55
CA ASP A 106 -5.96 -0.74 3.57
C ASP A 106 -5.44 -1.35 2.27
N ASP A 107 -4.40 -0.75 1.66
CA ASP A 107 -3.93 -1.19 0.35
C ASP A 107 -3.28 -2.56 0.37
N LEU A 108 -2.51 -2.87 1.41
CA LEU A 108 -1.96 -4.21 1.59
C LEU A 108 -3.02 -5.21 2.00
N THR A 109 -4.03 -4.79 2.73
CA THR A 109 -5.06 -5.67 3.25
C THR A 109 -6.15 -5.95 2.21
N GLU A 110 -6.53 -4.98 1.40
CA GLU A 110 -7.43 -5.21 0.27
C GLU A 110 -6.81 -6.15 -0.77
N ASN A 111 -5.49 -6.07 -0.97
CA ASN A 111 -4.78 -6.78 -2.01
C ASN A 111 -3.95 -7.95 -1.50
N SER A 112 -3.73 -8.08 -0.20
CA SER A 112 -2.98 -9.17 0.41
C SER A 112 -3.88 -10.22 1.05
N ARG A 113 -3.33 -11.42 1.19
CA ARG A 113 -3.95 -12.49 1.97
C ARG A 113 -3.28 -12.57 3.32
N ILE A 114 -4.07 -12.49 4.38
CA ILE A 114 -3.58 -12.54 5.75
C ILE A 114 -3.76 -13.94 6.32
N TYR A 115 -2.70 -14.44 6.95
CA TYR A 115 -2.69 -15.68 7.69
C TYR A 115 -2.25 -15.43 9.13
N ASP A 116 -2.82 -16.21 10.02
CA ASP A 116 -2.32 -16.39 11.38
C ASP A 116 -1.49 -17.67 11.39
N ALA A 117 -0.23 -17.57 11.78
CA ALA A 117 0.69 -18.68 11.88
C ALA A 117 1.09 -18.91 13.35
N ILE A 118 1.21 -20.17 13.74
CA ILE A 118 1.77 -20.57 15.03
C ILE A 118 2.93 -21.51 14.71
N ASP A 119 4.10 -21.24 15.30
CA ASP A 119 5.24 -22.12 15.16
C ASP A 119 5.18 -23.31 16.15
N VAL A 120 6.17 -24.19 16.03
CA VAL A 120 6.29 -25.37 16.90
C VAL A 120 6.57 -25.03 18.37
N ASP A 121 7.10 -23.85 18.64
CA ASP A 121 7.41 -23.32 19.97
C ASP A 121 6.23 -22.52 20.57
N GLY A 122 5.13 -22.35 19.82
CA GLY A 122 3.91 -21.70 20.26
C GLY A 122 3.91 -20.17 20.00
N HIS A 123 4.92 -19.59 19.37
CA HIS A 123 4.89 -18.19 19.00
C HIS A 123 3.88 -17.92 17.89
N GLN A 124 3.22 -16.78 18.00
CA GLN A 124 2.16 -16.36 17.06
C GLN A 124 2.65 -15.26 16.13
N TYR A 125 2.34 -15.43 14.85
CA TYR A 125 2.70 -14.49 13.81
C TYR A 125 1.48 -14.09 12.97
N THR A 126 1.47 -12.84 12.52
CA THR A 126 0.58 -12.37 11.47
C THR A 126 1.36 -12.27 10.17
N VAL A 127 0.89 -12.97 9.14
CA VAL A 127 1.59 -13.16 7.87
C VAL A 127 0.79 -12.52 6.75
N SER A 128 1.33 -11.49 6.12
CA SER A 128 0.74 -10.79 4.97
C SER A 128 1.38 -11.28 3.68
N VAL A 129 0.59 -11.89 2.80
CA VAL A 129 1.04 -12.44 1.51
C VAL A 129 0.53 -11.58 0.37
N LEU A 130 1.42 -10.91 -0.34
CA LEU A 130 1.10 -10.07 -1.50
C LEU A 130 1.47 -10.79 -2.79
N ASP A 131 0.48 -11.07 -3.61
CA ASP A 131 0.67 -11.70 -4.91
C ASP A 131 0.99 -10.65 -5.98
N ASN A 132 1.97 -10.95 -6.83
CA ASN A 132 2.42 -10.04 -7.88
C ASN A 132 1.30 -9.67 -8.89
N GLN A 133 0.36 -10.58 -9.13
CA GLN A 133 -0.77 -10.34 -10.04
C GLN A 133 -1.78 -9.33 -9.47
N VAL A 134 -2.04 -9.40 -8.18
CA VAL A 134 -2.99 -8.50 -7.48
C VAL A 134 -2.40 -7.11 -7.38
N HIS A 135 -1.12 -7.00 -7.05
CA HIS A 135 -0.40 -5.73 -7.01
C HIS A 135 -0.46 -4.97 -8.35
N MET A 136 -0.33 -5.69 -9.47
CA MET A 136 -0.44 -5.10 -10.81
C MET A 136 -1.85 -4.58 -11.16
N ALA A 137 -2.91 -5.14 -10.58
CA ALA A 137 -4.28 -4.65 -10.79
C ALA A 137 -4.53 -3.32 -10.08
N GLY A 138 -3.99 -3.13 -8.88
CA GLY A 138 -4.06 -1.87 -8.12
C GLY A 138 -3.31 -0.71 -8.80
N TYR A 139 -2.27 -1.01 -9.57
CA TYR A 139 -1.42 -0.03 -10.25
C TYR A 139 -2.19 0.89 -11.23
N LEU A 140 -3.20 0.38 -11.94
CA LEU A 140 -4.00 1.19 -12.87
C LEU A 140 -4.84 2.24 -12.13
N ASN A 141 -5.33 1.91 -10.93
CA ASN A 141 -6.09 2.83 -10.10
C ASN A 141 -5.17 3.94 -9.54
N GLN A 142 -3.95 3.59 -9.13
CA GLN A 142 -2.93 4.53 -8.68
C GLN A 142 -2.48 5.46 -9.82
N LEU A 143 -2.34 4.94 -11.05
CA LEU A 143 -1.99 5.75 -12.23
C LEU A 143 -3.07 6.80 -12.53
N TRP A 144 -4.35 6.44 -12.38
CA TRP A 144 -5.47 7.35 -12.57
C TRP A 144 -5.52 8.46 -11.51
N GLN A 145 -5.18 8.13 -10.26
CA GLN A 145 -5.05 9.11 -9.20
C GLN A 145 -3.87 10.07 -9.44
N TRP A 146 -2.75 9.56 -9.94
CA TRP A 146 -1.58 10.37 -10.26
C TRP A 146 -1.85 11.42 -11.34
N VAL A 147 -2.62 11.10 -12.38
CA VAL A 147 -3.00 12.05 -13.44
C VAL A 147 -3.81 13.23 -12.88
N ARG A 148 -4.50 13.04 -11.75
CA ARG A 148 -5.29 14.08 -11.08
C ARG A 148 -4.51 14.95 -10.10
N LEU A 149 -3.38 14.47 -9.61
CA LEU A 149 -2.55 15.15 -8.58
C LEU A 149 -1.23 15.60 -9.22
N THR A 150 -1.28 16.71 -9.96
CA THR A 150 -0.07 17.36 -10.47
C THR A 150 0.77 17.88 -9.32
N GLY A 151 2.00 17.36 -9.18
CA GLY A 151 3.00 17.86 -8.23
C GLY A 151 3.30 16.96 -7.02
N VAL A 152 2.54 15.88 -6.81
CA VAL A 152 2.83 14.90 -5.75
C VAL A 152 3.55 13.70 -6.37
N SER A 153 4.79 13.45 -5.95
CA SER A 153 5.52 12.27 -6.39
C SER A 153 4.93 11.03 -5.72
N MET A 154 4.19 10.22 -6.46
CA MET A 154 3.77 8.90 -6.00
C MET A 154 4.86 7.87 -6.25
N ARG A 155 5.15 7.04 -5.24
CA ARG A 155 6.04 5.90 -5.39
C ARG A 155 5.39 4.86 -6.32
N ARG A 156 6.20 4.28 -7.19
CA ARG A 156 5.78 3.23 -8.13
C ARG A 156 6.53 1.94 -7.83
N ASP A 157 5.96 1.11 -7.00
CA ASP A 157 6.49 -0.22 -6.81
C ASP A 157 6.17 -1.08 -8.02
N ARG A 158 7.21 -1.66 -8.59
CA ARG A 158 7.09 -2.39 -9.85
C ARG A 158 6.68 -3.86 -9.67
N SER A 159 6.76 -4.39 -8.45
CA SER A 159 6.45 -5.77 -8.11
C SER A 159 6.01 -5.90 -6.66
N SER A 160 5.36 -7.02 -6.30
CA SER A 160 5.08 -7.35 -4.90
C SER A 160 6.34 -7.39 -4.05
N PHE A 161 7.45 -7.86 -4.62
CA PHE A 161 8.76 -7.84 -4.00
C PHE A 161 9.18 -6.41 -3.62
N ASP A 162 9.19 -5.48 -4.58
CA ASP A 162 9.58 -4.08 -4.31
C ASP A 162 8.67 -3.44 -3.23
N ALA A 163 7.35 -3.73 -3.27
CA ALA A 163 6.37 -3.18 -2.33
C ALA A 163 6.62 -3.70 -0.90
N ILE A 164 6.77 -5.01 -0.73
CA ILE A 164 6.98 -5.63 0.58
C ILE A 164 8.33 -5.23 1.18
N HIS A 165 9.40 -5.27 0.38
CA HIS A 165 10.72 -4.88 0.86
C HIS A 165 10.79 -3.39 1.22
N HIS A 166 10.09 -2.54 0.46
CA HIS A 166 9.97 -1.13 0.84
C HIS A 166 9.22 -0.95 2.15
N HIS A 167 8.06 -1.60 2.32
CA HIS A 167 7.29 -1.52 3.55
C HIS A 167 8.12 -1.99 4.76
N TYR A 168 8.82 -3.10 4.61
CA TYR A 168 9.75 -3.58 5.63
C TYR A 168 10.84 -2.56 5.98
N ALA A 169 11.47 -1.96 4.96
CA ALA A 169 12.50 -0.94 5.16
C ALA A 169 11.94 0.32 5.83
N MET A 170 10.71 0.74 5.49
CA MET A 170 10.04 1.86 6.14
C MET A 170 9.81 1.59 7.63
N ILE A 171 9.29 0.40 7.99
CA ILE A 171 9.07 0.03 9.39
C ILE A 171 10.40 0.04 10.17
N LEU A 172 11.46 -0.58 9.63
CA LEU A 172 12.77 -0.58 10.27
C LEU A 172 13.36 0.83 10.41
N GLY A 173 13.19 1.67 9.39
CA GLY A 173 13.64 3.06 9.42
C GLY A 173 12.95 3.86 10.53
N LEU A 174 11.64 3.72 10.66
CA LEU A 174 10.85 4.37 11.71
C LEU A 174 11.21 3.84 13.11
N GLN A 175 11.43 2.52 13.23
CA GLN A 175 11.89 1.92 14.49
C GLN A 175 13.26 2.46 14.90
N ASN A 176 14.20 2.58 13.95
CA ASN A 176 15.51 3.16 14.20
C ASN A 176 15.44 4.66 14.54
N ALA A 177 14.43 5.37 14.06
CA ALA A 177 14.13 6.75 14.44
C ALA A 177 13.48 6.87 15.84
N GLY A 178 13.26 5.75 16.55
CA GLY A 178 12.67 5.72 17.89
C GLY A 178 11.15 5.80 17.91
N LEU A 179 10.50 5.66 16.77
CA LEU A 179 9.04 5.65 16.66
C LEU A 179 8.48 4.26 16.98
N THR A 180 7.31 4.24 17.61
CA THR A 180 6.57 3.01 17.86
C THR A 180 5.96 2.51 16.56
N VAL A 181 6.26 1.28 16.18
CA VAL A 181 5.81 0.64 14.95
C VAL A 181 5.36 -0.80 15.21
N PRO A 182 4.58 -1.42 14.30
CA PRO A 182 4.29 -2.85 14.39
C PRO A 182 5.57 -3.69 14.47
N GLY A 183 5.56 -4.70 15.32
CA GLY A 183 6.71 -5.61 15.49
C GLY A 183 6.90 -6.50 14.27
N VAL A 184 7.82 -6.15 13.38
CA VAL A 184 8.09 -6.94 12.18
C VAL A 184 9.15 -8.02 12.49
N TYR A 185 8.88 -9.26 12.06
CA TYR A 185 9.82 -10.38 12.16
C TYR A 185 10.78 -10.40 10.95
N GLY A 186 10.23 -10.34 9.74
CA GLY A 186 11.04 -10.43 8.53
C GLY A 186 10.21 -10.53 7.25
N VAL A 187 10.93 -10.75 6.16
CA VAL A 187 10.36 -10.92 4.81
C VAL A 187 10.77 -12.27 4.25
N ALA A 188 9.82 -12.95 3.62
CA ALA A 188 10.06 -14.18 2.87
C ALA A 188 9.49 -14.05 1.46
N ASP A 189 10.09 -14.73 0.50
CA ASP A 189 9.64 -14.75 -0.88
C ASP A 189 9.29 -16.16 -1.33
N SER A 190 8.23 -16.29 -2.11
CA SER A 190 7.80 -17.53 -2.71
C SER A 190 7.35 -17.27 -4.14
N SER A 191 8.15 -17.72 -5.11
CA SER A 191 7.92 -17.64 -6.56
C SER A 191 7.31 -16.32 -7.09
N GLU A 192 6.01 -16.11 -6.95
CA GLU A 192 5.26 -14.94 -7.43
C GLU A 192 4.59 -14.15 -6.29
N SER A 193 4.93 -14.46 -5.04
CA SER A 193 4.38 -13.80 -3.84
C SER A 193 5.50 -13.37 -2.92
N SER A 194 5.36 -12.18 -2.35
CA SER A 194 6.22 -11.70 -1.27
C SER A 194 5.43 -11.65 0.03
N ILE A 195 6.09 -11.98 1.12
CA ILE A 195 5.47 -12.26 2.41
C ILE A 195 6.13 -11.37 3.46
N LEU A 196 5.31 -10.58 4.17
CA LEU A 196 5.74 -9.79 5.32
C LEU A 196 5.19 -10.44 6.59
N VAL A 197 6.06 -10.65 7.56
CA VAL A 197 5.74 -11.37 8.80
C VAL A 197 5.88 -10.43 9.99
N PHE A 198 4.85 -10.40 10.83
CA PHE A 198 4.79 -9.63 12.05
C PHE A 198 4.67 -10.54 13.26
N HIS A 199 5.26 -10.13 14.38
CA HIS A 199 4.97 -10.71 15.69
C HIS A 199 3.55 -10.31 16.11
N ARG A 200 2.70 -11.27 16.46
CA ARG A 200 1.31 -10.99 16.79
C ARG A 200 1.13 -10.22 18.09
N ASP A 201 1.95 -10.48 19.05
CA ASP A 201 1.99 -9.81 20.35
C ASP A 201 2.49 -8.35 20.28
N HIS A 202 3.12 -7.97 19.18
CA HIS A 202 3.58 -6.62 18.91
C HIS A 202 2.81 -5.92 17.78
N MET A 203 1.58 -6.36 17.54
CA MET A 203 0.69 -5.69 16.57
C MET A 203 -0.10 -4.59 17.28
N PRO A 204 -0.28 -3.44 16.60
CA PRO A 204 -1.10 -2.37 17.15
C PRO A 204 -2.58 -2.79 17.21
N LEU A 205 -3.27 -2.26 18.23
CA LEU A 205 -4.70 -2.40 18.41
C LEU A 205 -5.45 -1.30 17.68
N GLU A 206 -6.66 -1.60 17.22
CA GLU A 206 -7.54 -0.61 16.62
C GLU A 206 -7.82 0.53 17.61
N CYS A 207 -7.72 1.74 17.11
CA CYS A 207 -8.13 2.93 17.84
C CYS A 207 -9.51 3.37 17.32
N ASN A 208 -10.46 3.71 18.21
CA ASN A 208 -11.68 4.34 17.76
C ASN A 208 -11.41 5.84 17.51
N PRO A 209 -11.27 6.28 16.26
CA PRO A 209 -10.88 7.65 15.97
C PRO A 209 -12.00 8.68 16.27
N ASN A 210 -13.25 8.22 16.50
CA ASN A 210 -14.39 9.08 16.81
C ASN A 210 -14.46 9.55 18.27
N THR A 211 -13.65 8.96 19.15
CA THR A 211 -13.70 9.25 20.61
C THR A 211 -12.34 9.62 21.16
N MET A 212 -11.51 10.30 20.36
CA MET A 212 -10.19 10.72 20.80
C MET A 212 -10.26 11.90 21.78
N SER A 213 -9.46 11.85 22.83
CA SER A 213 -9.19 13.01 23.67
C SER A 213 -8.28 14.00 22.95
N ASP A 214 -8.20 15.24 23.45
CA ASP A 214 -7.28 16.25 22.91
C ASP A 214 -5.83 15.78 23.02
N HIS A 215 -5.49 15.14 24.13
CA HIS A 215 -4.17 14.56 24.34
C HIS A 215 -3.84 13.49 23.29
N ASP A 216 -4.81 12.65 22.93
CA ASP A 216 -4.62 11.62 21.90
C ASP A 216 -4.35 12.22 20.53
N MET A 217 -5.09 13.26 20.16
CA MET A 217 -4.87 13.97 18.90
C MET A 217 -3.47 14.59 18.86
N GLU A 218 -3.02 15.20 19.97
CA GLU A 218 -1.67 15.76 20.09
C GLU A 218 -0.57 14.69 19.98
N LEU A 219 -0.80 13.50 20.54
CA LEU A 219 0.14 12.38 20.43
C LEU A 219 0.30 11.93 18.97
N PHE A 220 -0.77 11.78 18.20
CA PHE A 220 -0.67 11.46 16.77
C PHE A 220 0.00 12.57 15.96
N MET A 221 -0.29 13.84 16.27
CA MET A 221 0.36 14.98 15.62
C MET A 221 1.87 15.02 15.94
N THR A 222 2.25 14.71 17.17
CA THR A 222 3.65 14.63 17.60
C THR A 222 4.35 13.46 16.93
N TYR A 223 3.71 12.28 16.88
CA TYR A 223 4.23 11.10 16.17
C TYR A 223 4.55 11.41 14.71
N LEU A 224 3.60 12.05 14.00
CA LEU A 224 3.79 12.42 12.60
C LEU A 224 4.93 13.45 12.43
N SER A 225 5.03 14.42 13.32
CA SER A 225 6.10 15.42 13.31
C SER A 225 7.47 14.80 13.53
N GLU A 226 7.55 13.80 14.40
CA GLU A 226 8.78 13.06 14.64
C GLU A 226 9.20 12.25 13.41
N ALA A 227 8.25 11.56 12.77
CA ALA A 227 8.50 10.87 11.50
C ALA A 227 9.02 11.84 10.43
N HIS A 228 8.40 13.02 10.30
CA HIS A 228 8.82 14.05 9.36
C HIS A 228 10.23 14.59 9.67
N ARG A 229 10.58 14.76 10.94
CA ARG A 229 11.93 15.20 11.36
C ARG A 229 13.02 14.23 10.91
N HIS A 230 12.70 12.94 10.85
CA HIS A 230 13.57 11.89 10.33
C HIS A 230 13.46 11.66 8.80
N GLY A 231 12.69 12.50 8.11
CA GLY A 231 12.59 12.47 6.65
C GLY A 231 11.54 11.51 6.10
N PHE A 232 10.71 10.88 6.94
CA PHE A 232 9.65 9.97 6.50
C PHE A 232 8.36 10.73 6.19
N THR A 233 7.66 10.35 5.14
CA THR A 233 6.31 10.81 4.77
C THR A 233 5.38 9.64 4.63
N HIS A 234 4.12 9.78 5.05
CA HIS A 234 3.12 8.72 5.03
C HIS A 234 2.32 8.66 3.73
N ARG A 235 1.94 9.81 3.22
CA ARG A 235 1.20 10.06 1.96
C ARG A 235 -0.24 9.58 1.92
N ARG A 236 -0.69 8.73 2.85
CA ARG A 236 -2.07 8.24 2.91
C ARG A 236 -2.49 7.97 4.35
N ILE A 237 -2.88 9.02 5.07
CA ILE A 237 -3.42 8.90 6.41
C ILE A 237 -4.94 8.72 6.30
N THR A 238 -5.48 7.66 6.89
CA THR A 238 -6.90 7.29 6.90
C THR A 238 -7.32 6.91 8.33
N PRO A 239 -8.62 6.78 8.64
CA PRO A 239 -9.04 6.34 9.97
C PRO A 239 -8.41 5.02 10.42
N GLU A 240 -8.24 4.09 9.50
CA GLU A 240 -7.73 2.74 9.73
C GLU A 240 -6.22 2.72 10.03
N THR A 241 -5.50 3.77 9.62
CA THR A 241 -4.06 3.88 9.91
C THR A 241 -3.76 4.36 11.32
N LEU A 242 -4.76 4.94 12.03
CA LEU A 242 -4.59 5.37 13.41
C LEU A 242 -4.81 4.20 14.37
N SER A 243 -3.77 3.82 15.08
CA SER A 243 -3.73 2.65 15.97
C SER A 243 -3.00 2.96 17.27
N ARG A 244 -3.04 2.05 18.23
CA ARG A 244 -2.31 2.13 19.49
C ARG A 244 -1.70 0.79 19.86
N MET A 245 -0.57 0.79 20.50
CA MET A 245 -0.06 -0.40 21.17
C MET A 245 -0.83 -0.67 22.47
N GLU A 246 -0.69 -1.86 23.04
CA GLU A 246 -1.30 -2.24 24.33
C GLU A 246 -0.90 -1.28 25.46
N ASN A 247 0.30 -0.72 25.43
CA ASN A 247 0.78 0.27 26.38
C ASN A 247 0.21 1.69 26.16
N GLY A 248 -0.74 1.87 25.20
CA GLY A 248 -1.38 3.13 24.89
C GLY A 248 -0.59 4.07 23.97
N GLN A 249 0.63 3.71 23.57
CA GLN A 249 1.43 4.53 22.65
C GLN A 249 0.76 4.63 21.27
N PRO A 250 0.74 5.82 20.65
CA PRO A 250 0.16 6.00 19.33
C PRO A 250 1.03 5.32 18.26
N VAL A 251 0.38 4.77 17.28
CA VAL A 251 1.00 4.20 16.09
C VAL A 251 0.23 4.70 14.87
N ILE A 252 0.93 5.29 13.92
CA ILE A 252 0.39 5.47 12.58
C ILE A 252 0.88 4.29 11.76
N ALA A 253 -0.03 3.37 11.40
CA ALA A 253 0.27 2.22 10.53
C ALA A 253 0.15 2.63 9.05
N GLY A 254 0.56 1.77 8.12
CA GLY A 254 0.30 2.04 6.71
C GLY A 254 1.40 2.75 5.95
N TRP A 255 2.63 2.58 6.35
CA TRP A 255 3.78 3.26 5.75
C TRP A 255 4.22 2.72 4.39
N GLN A 256 3.54 1.72 3.80
CA GLN A 256 3.87 1.19 2.46
C GLN A 256 3.66 2.22 1.34
N ASN A 257 2.75 3.19 1.54
CA ASN A 257 2.56 4.29 0.59
C ASN A 257 3.55 5.45 0.82
N GLY A 258 4.23 5.43 1.96
CA GLY A 258 5.19 6.42 2.38
C GLY A 258 6.50 6.40 1.61
N ASP A 259 7.37 7.33 1.94
CA ASP A 259 8.72 7.41 1.40
C ASP A 259 9.64 8.15 2.37
N TYR A 260 10.93 8.03 2.15
CA TYR A 260 11.96 8.76 2.89
C TYR A 260 12.69 9.75 1.96
N GLY A 261 13.24 10.82 2.53
CA GLY A 261 13.88 11.89 1.76
C GLY A 261 12.93 12.66 0.84
N SER A 262 11.67 12.82 1.28
CA SER A 262 10.60 13.42 0.49
C SER A 262 10.77 14.93 0.36
N ALA A 263 10.14 15.50 -0.70
CA ALA A 263 10.09 16.95 -0.88
C ALA A 263 9.18 17.63 0.16
N PRO A 264 9.45 18.88 0.56
CA PRO A 264 8.68 19.62 1.57
C PRO A 264 7.15 19.60 1.40
N PRO A 265 6.56 19.66 0.19
CA PRO A 265 5.12 19.59 0.02
C PRO A 265 4.48 18.29 0.52
N ASN A 266 5.22 17.16 0.54
CA ASN A 266 4.69 15.89 1.02
C ASN A 266 4.47 15.89 2.54
N TYR A 267 5.34 16.56 3.30
CA TYR A 267 5.17 16.74 4.75
C TYR A 267 3.93 17.59 5.07
N ALA A 268 3.70 18.66 4.29
CA ALA A 268 2.52 19.49 4.44
C ALA A 268 1.24 18.70 4.12
N LEU A 269 1.25 17.87 3.08
CA LEU A 269 0.11 17.01 2.72
C LEU A 269 -0.25 16.02 3.83
N ASP A 270 0.73 15.37 4.45
CA ASP A 270 0.49 14.44 5.55
C ASP A 270 -0.14 15.17 6.76
N LYS A 271 0.37 16.35 7.12
CA LYS A 271 -0.22 17.18 8.18
C LYS A 271 -1.65 17.59 7.87
N VAL A 272 -1.92 17.99 6.63
CA VAL A 272 -3.29 18.33 6.18
C VAL A 272 -4.20 17.12 6.25
N GLN A 273 -3.76 15.94 5.81
CA GLN A 273 -4.56 14.72 5.89
C GLN A 273 -4.91 14.37 7.34
N LEU A 274 -3.93 14.41 8.25
CA LEU A 274 -4.16 14.13 9.67
C LEU A 274 -5.10 15.19 10.30
N LEU A 275 -4.87 16.47 10.04
CA LEU A 275 -5.71 17.55 10.58
C LEU A 275 -7.16 17.45 10.12
N VAL A 276 -7.38 17.22 8.81
CA VAL A 276 -8.73 17.07 8.24
C VAL A 276 -9.40 15.81 8.78
N LEU A 277 -8.67 14.70 8.92
CA LEU A 277 -9.20 13.48 9.51
C LEU A 277 -9.66 13.68 10.95
N LEU A 278 -8.80 14.23 11.80
CA LEU A 278 -9.13 14.49 13.21
C LEU A 278 -10.26 15.52 13.35
N GLY A 279 -10.28 16.55 12.50
CA GLY A 279 -11.35 17.53 12.46
C GLY A 279 -12.70 16.94 12.05
N ALA A 280 -12.72 16.06 11.04
CA ALA A 280 -13.96 15.40 10.60
C ALA A 280 -14.52 14.43 11.66
N LEU A 281 -13.69 13.81 12.47
CA LEU A 281 -14.10 12.80 13.44
C LEU A 281 -14.35 13.36 14.85
N ASN A 282 -13.62 14.41 15.25
CA ASN A 282 -13.61 14.91 16.63
C ASN A 282 -13.99 16.39 16.75
N GLY A 283 -14.33 17.04 15.64
CA GLY A 283 -14.67 18.46 15.58
C GLY A 283 -13.50 19.35 15.16
N ILE A 284 -13.76 20.25 14.23
CA ILE A 284 -12.75 21.09 13.56
C ILE A 284 -12.05 22.01 14.56
N ASP A 285 -12.80 22.67 15.44
CA ASP A 285 -12.24 23.62 16.39
C ASP A 285 -11.28 22.95 17.38
N ARG A 286 -11.63 21.74 17.84
CA ARG A 286 -10.79 20.95 18.73
C ARG A 286 -9.50 20.52 18.01
N ALA A 287 -9.60 20.01 16.79
CA ALA A 287 -8.43 19.58 16.02
C ALA A 287 -7.48 20.76 15.74
N ILE A 288 -8.01 21.94 15.40
CA ILE A 288 -7.22 23.16 15.19
C ILE A 288 -6.55 23.60 16.51
N ALA A 289 -7.27 23.55 17.64
CA ALA A 289 -6.70 23.92 18.93
C ALA A 289 -5.53 22.98 19.34
N CYS A 290 -5.66 21.66 19.11
CA CYS A 290 -4.59 20.69 19.32
C CYS A 290 -3.41 20.96 18.37
N ALA A 291 -3.67 21.21 17.10
CA ALA A 291 -2.65 21.52 16.12
C ALA A 291 -1.89 22.81 16.43
N ARG A 292 -2.54 23.84 16.96
CA ARG A 292 -1.90 25.05 17.45
C ARG A 292 -0.93 24.77 18.60
N ARG A 293 -1.32 23.92 19.55
CA ARG A 293 -0.45 23.53 20.67
C ARG A 293 0.74 22.71 20.24
N THR A 294 0.56 21.84 19.20
CA THR A 294 1.59 20.89 18.78
C THR A 294 2.51 21.47 17.70
N TRP A 295 1.96 22.14 16.69
CA TRP A 295 2.72 22.64 15.54
C TRP A 295 2.94 24.15 15.57
N GLY A 296 2.13 24.91 16.30
CA GLY A 296 2.15 26.38 16.34
C GLY A 296 1.39 27.03 15.18
N ASP A 297 1.06 28.32 15.35
CA ASP A 297 0.25 29.06 14.37
C ASP A 297 0.97 29.25 13.03
N GLU A 298 2.28 29.47 13.04
CA GLU A 298 3.08 29.68 11.84
C GLU A 298 3.01 28.48 10.89
N GLN A 299 3.22 27.27 11.43
CA GLN A 299 3.11 26.05 10.61
C GLN A 299 1.71 25.81 10.08
N LEU A 300 0.67 26.17 10.85
CA LEU A 300 -0.72 26.05 10.39
C LEU A 300 -1.03 26.99 9.21
N ILE A 301 -0.49 28.20 9.25
CA ILE A 301 -0.62 29.17 8.13
C ILE A 301 0.06 28.61 6.88
N ASP A 302 1.23 28.00 7.02
CA ASP A 302 1.96 27.37 5.91
C ASP A 302 1.22 26.15 5.30
N LEU A 303 0.32 25.51 6.06
CA LEU A 303 -0.51 24.42 5.53
C LEU A 303 -1.70 24.92 4.68
N ALA A 304 -2.13 26.18 4.81
CA ALA A 304 -3.33 26.68 4.15
C ALA A 304 -3.36 26.46 2.62
N PRO A 305 -2.25 26.65 1.85
CA PRO A 305 -2.24 26.40 0.42
C PRO A 305 -2.49 24.92 0.04
N PHE A 306 -2.22 23.99 0.95
CA PHE A 306 -2.37 22.55 0.75
C PHE A 306 -3.73 22.00 1.14
N ILE A 307 -4.61 22.81 1.77
CA ILE A 307 -5.97 22.43 2.13
C ILE A 307 -6.85 22.42 0.88
N GLN A 308 -6.76 21.36 0.11
CA GLN A 308 -7.48 21.15 -1.14
C GLN A 308 -8.18 19.79 -1.12
N LYS A 309 -9.34 19.68 -1.76
CA LYS A 309 -10.09 18.43 -1.88
C LYS A 309 -9.24 17.27 -2.49
N ALA A 310 -8.29 17.61 -3.34
CA ALA A 310 -7.40 16.65 -3.98
C ALA A 310 -6.34 16.08 -3.01
N ALA A 311 -5.96 16.83 -1.97
CA ALA A 311 -4.96 16.42 -0.99
C ALA A 311 -5.49 15.39 0.03
N VAL A 312 -6.82 15.30 0.16
CA VAL A 312 -7.49 14.47 1.16
C VAL A 312 -7.86 13.12 0.56
N PRO A 313 -7.48 11.97 1.19
CA PRO A 313 -7.87 10.63 0.75
C PRO A 313 -9.38 10.45 0.60
N ALA A 314 -9.80 9.55 -0.30
CA ALA A 314 -11.22 9.30 -0.56
C ALA A 314 -11.95 8.80 0.69
N ALA A 315 -11.28 8.00 1.54
CA ALA A 315 -11.82 7.50 2.80
C ALA A 315 -12.24 8.65 3.74
N ILE A 316 -11.40 9.68 3.88
CA ILE A 316 -11.73 10.86 4.72
C ILE A 316 -12.86 11.67 4.08
N ARG A 317 -12.86 11.81 2.76
CA ARG A 317 -13.91 12.56 2.02
C ARG A 317 -15.28 11.90 2.09
N ALA A 318 -15.34 10.62 2.40
CA ALA A 318 -16.59 9.87 2.58
C ALA A 318 -17.15 9.97 4.01
N LEU A 319 -16.39 10.53 4.96
CA LEU A 319 -16.87 10.76 6.30
C LEU A 319 -18.00 11.82 6.28
N PRO A 320 -19.05 11.65 7.08
CA PRO A 320 -20.09 12.67 7.21
C PRO A 320 -19.43 13.95 7.71
N ALA A 321 -19.65 15.06 6.98
CA ALA A 321 -19.24 16.37 7.45
C ALA A 321 -20.03 16.67 8.73
N CYS A 322 -19.34 16.81 9.86
CA CYS A 322 -19.92 17.35 11.09
C CYS A 322 -20.13 18.85 10.98
#